data_654c0d9e87d4f7edf1800f867bb92321
#
_entry.id   654c0d9e87d4f7edf1800f867bb92321
#
_cell.length_a   1.000
_cell.length_b   1.000
_cell.length_c   1.000
_cell.angle_alpha   90.00
_cell.angle_beta   90.00
_cell.angle_gamma   90.00
#
_symmetry.space_group_name_H-M   'P 1'
#
loop_
_entity.id
_entity.type
_entity.pdbx_description
1 polymer ?
#
loop_
_entity_poly.entity_id
_entity_poly.type
_entity_poly.pdbx_seq_one_letter_code
_entity_poly.pdbx_strand_id
1 'polypeptide(L)'
;MEELLKSLIYIQQNLNAPKDQFNSFGKYKYRSLEGIQAAIKPLLAEQSCGIRFEDQVVEHCGRTFLRTTLYFFNDKGQSISTTSEAEHAATKSGMDASQITGAASSYARKYALNGMFCIDDSQDADTDLYHNQTNNQESYTGRKNQQSRPVQTQKQPVVDSFASLKEKINSTNDVATLVSIYLDNTQLMEANPEIKSLLTNRKKALQTLNAA
;
A
#
# COMPACT_ATOMS: atom_id res chain seq x y z
N MET A 1 -21.42 -7.94 29.43
CA MET A 1 -20.02 -7.60 29.10
C MET A 1 -19.15 -8.84 28.91
N GLU A 2 -19.23 -9.83 29.79
CA GLU A 2 -18.43 -11.07 29.68
C GLU A 2 -18.61 -11.80 28.34
N GLU A 3 -19.85 -11.95 27.86
CA GLU A 3 -20.14 -12.57 26.56
C GLU A 3 -19.52 -11.81 25.39
N LEU A 4 -19.60 -10.46 25.38
CA LEU A 4 -19.01 -9.64 24.34
C LEU A 4 -17.48 -9.80 24.30
N LEU A 5 -16.83 -9.89 25.46
CA LEU A 5 -15.38 -10.15 25.54
C LEU A 5 -15.00 -11.56 25.08
N LYS A 6 -15.82 -12.58 25.35
CA LYS A 6 -15.63 -13.93 24.80
C LYS A 6 -15.72 -13.94 23.28
N SER A 7 -16.71 -13.23 22.72
CA SER A 7 -16.84 -13.06 21.27
C SER A 7 -15.66 -12.33 20.64
N LEU A 8 -15.16 -11.27 21.32
CA LEU A 8 -13.96 -10.58 20.85
C LEU A 8 -12.74 -11.50 20.82
N ILE A 9 -12.49 -12.23 21.90
CA ILE A 9 -11.36 -13.19 22.00
C ILE A 9 -11.49 -14.25 20.90
N TYR A 10 -12.69 -14.79 20.69
CA TYR A 10 -12.93 -15.75 19.60
C TYR A 10 -12.57 -15.18 18.23
N ILE A 11 -13.02 -13.94 17.95
CA ILE A 11 -12.72 -13.30 16.67
C ILE A 11 -11.22 -13.03 16.51
N GLN A 12 -10.54 -12.54 17.56
CA GLN A 12 -9.10 -12.33 17.54
C GLN A 12 -8.29 -13.60 17.26
N GLN A 13 -8.74 -14.74 17.76
CA GLN A 13 -8.09 -16.05 17.54
C GLN A 13 -8.32 -16.62 16.14
N ASN A 14 -9.47 -16.33 15.52
CA ASN A 14 -9.89 -16.96 14.27
C ASN A 14 -9.81 -16.05 13.06
N LEU A 15 -9.59 -14.74 13.25
CA LEU A 15 -9.51 -13.79 12.15
C LEU A 15 -8.19 -13.95 11.39
N ASN A 16 -8.32 -14.38 10.13
CA ASN A 16 -7.21 -14.42 9.18
C ASN A 16 -7.46 -13.41 8.05
N ALA A 17 -6.72 -12.32 8.05
CA ALA A 17 -6.78 -11.28 7.03
C ALA A 17 -5.40 -11.15 6.36
N PRO A 18 -5.10 -11.95 5.33
CA PRO A 18 -3.77 -11.98 4.73
C PRO A 18 -3.45 -10.68 3.97
N LYS A 19 -2.15 -10.37 3.82
CA LYS A 19 -1.65 -9.28 2.96
C LYS A 19 -1.66 -9.77 1.51
N ASP A 20 -2.81 -9.69 0.84
CA ASP A 20 -3.05 -10.16 -0.52
C ASP A 20 -2.87 -9.08 -1.59
N GLN A 21 -2.89 -7.81 -1.20
CA GLN A 21 -2.67 -6.68 -2.08
C GLN A 21 -1.18 -6.36 -2.22
N PHE A 22 -0.76 -5.92 -3.40
CA PHE A 22 0.62 -5.54 -3.67
C PHE A 22 0.69 -4.07 -4.11
N ASN A 23 1.47 -3.29 -3.37
CA ASN A 23 1.80 -1.93 -3.76
C ASN A 23 3.03 -1.97 -4.67
N SER A 24 2.82 -1.76 -5.97
CA SER A 24 3.88 -1.79 -6.99
C SER A 24 4.89 -0.65 -6.82
N PHE A 25 4.48 0.48 -6.24
CA PHE A 25 5.34 1.62 -5.97
C PHE A 25 6.27 1.37 -4.79
N GLY A 26 5.71 0.99 -3.62
CA GLY A 26 6.48 0.68 -2.41
C GLY A 26 7.05 -0.75 -2.39
N LYS A 27 6.71 -1.59 -3.37
CA LYS A 27 7.13 -3.01 -3.48
C LYS A 27 6.86 -3.85 -2.23
N TYR A 28 5.75 -3.57 -1.55
CA TYR A 28 5.33 -4.32 -0.36
C TYR A 28 3.90 -4.84 -0.50
N LYS A 29 3.61 -5.93 0.23
CA LYS A 29 2.25 -6.47 0.35
C LYS A 29 1.54 -5.78 1.50
N TYR A 30 0.24 -5.51 1.33
CA TYR A 30 -0.60 -4.88 2.35
C TYR A 30 -2.01 -5.49 2.37
N ARG A 31 -2.75 -5.21 3.45
CA ARG A 31 -4.18 -5.55 3.57
C ARG A 31 -5.02 -4.36 3.13
N SER A 32 -6.03 -4.59 2.31
CA SER A 32 -7.04 -3.58 2.05
C SER A 32 -8.07 -3.53 3.19
N LEU A 33 -8.77 -2.41 3.33
CA LEU A 33 -9.88 -2.30 4.27
C LEU A 33 -10.98 -3.31 3.93
N GLU A 34 -11.27 -3.46 2.64
CA GLU A 34 -12.26 -4.41 2.11
C GLU A 34 -11.88 -5.85 2.44
N GLY A 35 -10.59 -6.22 2.30
CA GLY A 35 -10.09 -7.55 2.63
C GLY A 35 -10.27 -7.89 4.11
N ILE A 36 -9.95 -6.95 5.01
CA ILE A 36 -10.18 -7.12 6.46
C ILE A 36 -11.69 -7.26 6.74
N GLN A 37 -12.52 -6.40 6.17
CA GLN A 37 -13.96 -6.45 6.37
C GLN A 37 -14.60 -7.74 5.81
N ALA A 38 -14.12 -8.23 4.69
CA ALA A 38 -14.56 -9.50 4.12
C ALA A 38 -14.21 -10.68 5.04
N ALA A 39 -13.00 -10.69 5.60
CA ALA A 39 -12.53 -11.74 6.50
C ALA A 39 -13.27 -11.76 7.85
N ILE A 40 -13.62 -10.59 8.40
CA ILE A 40 -14.26 -10.51 9.72
C ILE A 40 -15.78 -10.77 9.68
N LYS A 41 -16.46 -10.45 8.59
CA LYS A 41 -17.93 -10.58 8.49
C LYS A 41 -18.49 -11.96 8.88
N PRO A 42 -17.93 -13.09 8.43
CA PRO A 42 -18.40 -14.42 8.84
C PRO A 42 -18.31 -14.63 10.35
N LEU A 43 -17.19 -14.22 10.97
CA LEU A 43 -16.95 -14.37 12.40
C LEU A 43 -17.89 -13.48 13.24
N LEU A 44 -18.16 -12.27 12.77
CA LEU A 44 -19.17 -11.39 13.40
C LEU A 44 -20.56 -12.03 13.38
N ALA A 45 -20.97 -12.60 12.24
CA ALA A 45 -22.27 -13.27 12.11
C ALA A 45 -22.35 -14.49 13.03
N GLU A 46 -21.31 -15.31 13.11
CA GLU A 46 -21.24 -16.49 13.98
C GLU A 46 -21.38 -16.11 15.47
N GLN A 47 -20.80 -15.00 15.86
CA GLN A 47 -20.82 -14.52 17.25
C GLN A 47 -22.00 -13.59 17.58
N SER A 48 -22.95 -13.40 16.64
CA SER A 48 -24.07 -12.44 16.78
C SER A 48 -23.58 -11.05 17.18
N CYS A 49 -22.46 -10.62 16.58
CA CYS A 49 -21.81 -9.34 16.83
C CYS A 49 -21.81 -8.47 15.58
N GLY A 50 -21.59 -7.17 15.77
CA GLY A 50 -21.44 -6.21 14.70
C GLY A 50 -20.34 -5.20 14.96
N ILE A 51 -19.96 -4.48 13.91
CA ILE A 51 -19.05 -3.34 13.99
C ILE A 51 -19.69 -2.10 13.35
N ARG A 52 -19.38 -0.94 13.89
CA ARG A 52 -19.76 0.37 13.34
C ARG A 52 -18.59 1.33 13.42
N PHE A 53 -18.38 2.09 12.37
CA PHE A 53 -17.41 3.18 12.35
C PHE A 53 -18.11 4.53 12.49
N GLU A 54 -17.42 5.45 13.17
CA GLU A 54 -17.80 6.84 13.29
C GLU A 54 -16.57 7.69 13.04
N ASP A 55 -16.60 8.50 11.99
CA ASP A 55 -15.47 9.31 11.55
C ASP A 55 -15.68 10.77 11.95
N GLN A 56 -14.62 11.41 12.44
CA GLN A 56 -14.58 12.81 12.84
C GLN A 56 -13.29 13.46 12.38
N VAL A 57 -13.37 14.69 11.89
CA VAL A 57 -12.17 15.50 11.60
C VAL A 57 -11.73 16.17 12.91
N VAL A 58 -10.44 16.05 13.23
CA VAL A 58 -9.83 16.65 14.42
C VAL A 58 -8.53 17.35 14.05
N GLU A 59 -8.16 18.33 14.86
CA GLU A 59 -6.90 19.07 14.67
C GLU A 59 -5.99 18.92 15.89
N HIS A 60 -4.72 18.61 15.64
CA HIS A 60 -3.67 18.52 16.65
C HIS A 60 -2.41 19.22 16.15
N CYS A 61 -1.88 20.16 16.93
CA CYS A 61 -0.62 20.85 16.62
C CYS A 61 -0.58 21.48 15.21
N GLY A 62 -1.72 22.03 14.75
CA GLY A 62 -1.82 22.64 13.42
C GLY A 62 -1.89 21.65 12.26
N ARG A 63 -2.10 20.36 12.53
CA ARG A 63 -2.31 19.32 11.55
C ARG A 63 -3.71 18.73 11.68
N THR A 64 -4.32 18.41 10.55
CA THR A 64 -5.64 17.81 10.47
C THR A 64 -5.54 16.29 10.42
N PHE A 65 -6.38 15.61 11.19
CA PHE A 65 -6.49 14.16 11.21
C PHE A 65 -7.94 13.74 10.99
N LEU A 66 -8.13 12.58 10.40
CA LEU A 66 -9.39 11.88 10.42
C LEU A 66 -9.32 10.84 11.54
N ARG A 67 -10.12 11.07 12.59
CA ARG A 67 -10.29 10.16 13.71
C ARG A 67 -11.43 9.22 13.42
N THR A 68 -11.19 7.93 13.57
CA THR A 68 -12.22 6.89 13.47
C THR A 68 -12.40 6.23 14.84
N THR A 69 -13.64 6.17 15.31
CA THR A 69 -14.04 5.32 16.43
C THR A 69 -14.71 4.07 15.88
N LEU A 70 -14.14 2.92 16.19
CA LEU A 70 -14.71 1.60 15.90
C LEU A 70 -15.45 1.11 17.13
N TYR A 71 -16.72 0.83 16.98
CA TYR A 71 -17.55 0.16 17.97
C TYR A 71 -17.71 -1.30 17.60
N PHE A 72 -17.45 -2.19 18.54
CA PHE A 72 -17.77 -3.61 18.49
C PHE A 72 -18.90 -3.88 19.47
N PHE A 73 -20.00 -4.45 19.01
CA PHE A 73 -21.24 -4.61 19.79
C PHE A 73 -21.89 -5.97 19.52
N ASN A 74 -22.73 -6.42 20.47
CA ASN A 74 -23.56 -7.61 20.32
C ASN A 74 -25.06 -7.28 20.23
N ASP A 75 -25.86 -8.31 20.02
CA ASP A 75 -27.34 -8.25 19.95
C ASP A 75 -28.02 -7.83 21.28
N LYS A 76 -27.28 -7.89 22.40
CA LYS A 76 -27.75 -7.47 23.74
C LYS A 76 -27.47 -5.98 24.03
N GLY A 77 -27.01 -5.22 23.06
CA GLY A 77 -26.70 -3.79 23.21
C GLY A 77 -25.44 -3.49 24.01
N GLN A 78 -24.61 -4.48 24.32
CA GLN A 78 -23.29 -4.25 24.90
C GLN A 78 -22.31 -3.82 23.83
N SER A 79 -21.44 -2.87 24.14
CA SER A 79 -20.44 -2.38 23.20
C SER A 79 -19.12 -2.02 23.87
N ILE A 80 -18.04 -2.18 23.14
CA ILE A 80 -16.72 -1.63 23.43
C ILE A 80 -16.24 -0.86 22.22
N SER A 81 -15.31 0.07 22.41
CA SER A 81 -14.79 0.87 21.30
C SER A 81 -13.30 1.06 21.40
N THR A 82 -12.69 1.32 20.24
CA THR A 82 -11.32 1.80 20.10
C THR A 82 -11.29 2.96 19.12
N THR A 83 -10.28 3.81 19.25
CA THR A 83 -10.12 5.00 18.40
C THR A 83 -8.76 4.97 17.74
N SER A 84 -8.70 5.39 16.49
CA SER A 84 -7.45 5.58 15.74
C SER A 84 -7.53 6.83 14.89
N GLU A 85 -6.38 7.30 14.44
CA GLU A 85 -6.27 8.49 13.62
C GLU A 85 -5.38 8.25 12.41
N ALA A 86 -5.69 8.93 11.31
CA ALA A 86 -4.79 9.05 10.17
C ALA A 86 -4.71 10.52 9.76
N GLU A 87 -3.52 10.98 9.40
CA GLU A 87 -3.35 12.35 8.95
C GLU A 87 -4.14 12.60 7.68
N HIS A 88 -4.92 13.68 7.69
CA HIS A 88 -5.63 14.22 6.55
C HIS A 88 -4.77 15.34 5.94
N ALA A 89 -3.91 14.98 4.99
CA ALA A 89 -3.05 15.95 4.33
C ALA A 89 -3.88 17.02 3.60
N ALA A 90 -3.46 18.28 3.70
CA ALA A 90 -4.13 19.38 3.00
C ALA A 90 -4.04 19.23 1.47
N THR A 91 -2.92 18.70 0.98
CA THR A 91 -2.68 18.44 -0.44
C THR A 91 -1.85 17.17 -0.61
N LYS A 92 -2.08 16.43 -1.70
CA LYS A 92 -1.26 15.28 -2.07
C LYS A 92 -1.20 15.20 -3.60
N SER A 93 0.03 15.10 -4.14
CA SER A 93 0.23 15.02 -5.59
C SER A 93 -0.56 13.87 -6.22
N GLY A 94 -1.31 14.17 -7.29
CA GLY A 94 -2.12 13.19 -8.02
C GLY A 94 -3.42 12.78 -7.35
N MET A 95 -3.86 13.47 -6.27
CA MET A 95 -5.13 13.21 -5.59
C MET A 95 -5.96 14.47 -5.47
N ASP A 96 -7.27 14.37 -5.69
CA ASP A 96 -8.23 15.42 -5.34
C ASP A 96 -8.58 15.38 -3.84
N ALA A 97 -9.30 16.40 -3.36
CA ALA A 97 -9.65 16.53 -1.95
C ALA A 97 -10.49 15.34 -1.43
N SER A 98 -11.40 14.81 -2.24
CA SER A 98 -12.25 13.67 -1.88
C SER A 98 -11.43 12.39 -1.78
N GLN A 99 -10.46 12.20 -2.67
CA GLN A 99 -9.54 11.07 -2.63
C GLN A 99 -8.61 11.12 -1.41
N ILE A 100 -8.15 12.32 -1.01
CA ILE A 100 -7.34 12.50 0.21
C ILE A 100 -8.17 12.09 1.44
N THR A 101 -9.40 12.58 1.55
CA THR A 101 -10.32 12.23 2.64
C THR A 101 -10.61 10.72 2.66
N GLY A 102 -10.91 10.12 1.52
CA GLY A 102 -11.16 8.68 1.41
C GLY A 102 -9.95 7.84 1.81
N ALA A 103 -8.74 8.26 1.43
CA ALA A 103 -7.51 7.60 1.83
C ALA A 103 -7.31 7.69 3.35
N ALA A 104 -7.44 8.87 3.96
CA ALA A 104 -7.33 9.06 5.40
C ALA A 104 -8.33 8.18 6.18
N SER A 105 -9.61 8.15 5.74
CA SER A 105 -10.64 7.29 6.31
C SER A 105 -10.28 5.81 6.21
N SER A 106 -9.82 5.35 5.05
CA SER A 106 -9.39 3.96 4.88
C SER A 106 -8.24 3.58 5.82
N TYR A 107 -7.25 4.46 6.00
CA TYR A 107 -6.14 4.21 6.94
C TYR A 107 -6.61 4.20 8.39
N ALA A 108 -7.38 5.21 8.83
CA ALA A 108 -7.88 5.28 10.19
C ALA A 108 -8.71 4.02 10.55
N ARG A 109 -9.63 3.61 9.67
CA ARG A 109 -10.45 2.41 9.87
C ARG A 109 -9.62 1.12 9.94
N LYS A 110 -8.59 0.99 9.11
CA LYS A 110 -7.66 -0.16 9.18
C LYS A 110 -6.93 -0.22 10.51
N TYR A 111 -6.43 0.91 11.00
CA TYR A 111 -5.75 0.97 12.29
C TYR A 111 -6.69 0.64 13.45
N ALA A 112 -7.94 1.12 13.41
CA ALA A 112 -8.95 0.77 14.40
C ALA A 112 -9.24 -0.75 14.41
N LEU A 113 -9.39 -1.37 13.23
CA LEU A 113 -9.59 -2.83 13.10
C LEU A 113 -8.37 -3.60 13.60
N ASN A 114 -7.16 -3.18 13.24
CA ASN A 114 -5.92 -3.82 13.72
C ASN A 114 -5.85 -3.77 15.25
N GLY A 115 -6.13 -2.61 15.86
CA GLY A 115 -6.11 -2.47 17.32
C GLY A 115 -7.18 -3.28 18.03
N MET A 116 -8.43 -3.31 17.51
CA MET A 116 -9.53 -4.04 18.13
C MET A 116 -9.35 -5.56 18.01
N PHE A 117 -8.93 -6.05 16.85
CA PHE A 117 -8.91 -7.48 16.55
C PHE A 117 -7.52 -8.10 16.55
N CYS A 118 -6.51 -7.38 17.05
CA CYS A 118 -5.11 -7.86 17.13
C CYS A 118 -4.63 -8.47 15.81
N ILE A 119 -4.94 -7.81 14.67
CA ILE A 119 -4.53 -8.29 13.36
C ILE A 119 -3.02 -8.14 13.28
N ASP A 120 -2.31 -9.29 13.24
CA ASP A 120 -0.85 -9.32 13.24
C ASP A 120 -0.29 -8.71 11.96
N ASP A 121 0.53 -7.69 12.10
CA ASP A 121 1.41 -7.15 11.07
C ASP A 121 2.81 -7.69 11.30
N SER A 122 3.01 -8.96 10.95
CA SER A 122 4.26 -9.70 11.14
C SER A 122 5.51 -9.12 10.45
N GLN A 123 5.45 -7.90 9.96
CA GLN A 123 6.59 -7.08 9.54
C GLN A 123 6.40 -5.67 10.11
N ASP A 124 6.96 -5.47 11.30
CA ASP A 124 7.07 -4.16 11.89
C ASP A 124 7.93 -3.25 10.99
N ALA A 125 7.51 -2.00 10.84
CA ALA A 125 8.26 -0.99 10.09
C ALA A 125 9.66 -0.73 10.72
N ASP A 126 9.87 -1.16 11.96
CA ASP A 126 11.13 -1.06 12.70
C ASP A 126 12.09 -2.23 12.41
N THR A 127 11.73 -3.18 11.56
CA THR A 127 12.67 -4.23 11.16
C THR A 127 13.70 -3.71 10.16
N ASP A 128 14.95 -4.18 10.26
CA ASP A 128 16.15 -3.78 9.48
C ASP A 128 15.95 -3.70 7.95
N LEU A 129 14.86 -4.28 7.42
CA LEU A 129 14.50 -4.19 6.01
C LEU A 129 14.06 -2.78 5.57
N TYR A 130 13.48 -1.97 6.47
CA TYR A 130 13.14 -0.57 6.19
C TYR A 130 14.36 0.34 6.24
N HIS A 131 15.30 0.09 7.16
CA HIS A 131 16.55 0.84 7.26
C HIS A 131 17.47 0.65 6.04
N ASN A 132 17.43 -0.51 5.38
CA ASN A 132 18.22 -0.77 4.18
C ASN A 132 17.66 -0.09 2.91
N GLN A 133 16.41 0.35 2.91
CA GLN A 133 15.82 1.07 1.75
C GLN A 133 16.00 2.59 1.84
N THR A 134 16.11 3.16 3.04
CA THR A 134 16.33 4.60 3.25
C THR A 134 17.81 4.98 3.26
N ASN A 135 18.72 4.07 3.64
CA ASN A 135 20.17 4.33 3.70
C ASN A 135 20.89 4.27 2.34
N ASN A 136 20.21 3.99 1.24
CA ASN A 136 20.81 4.04 -0.11
C ASN A 136 20.77 5.43 -0.75
N GLN A 137 20.35 6.48 -0.04
CA GLN A 137 20.35 7.86 -0.55
C GLN A 137 21.41 8.79 0.02
N GLU A 138 22.19 8.38 1.04
CA GLU A 138 23.28 9.23 1.54
C GLU A 138 24.52 8.40 1.90
N SER A 139 25.40 8.18 0.94
CA SER A 139 26.85 8.10 1.23
C SER A 139 27.69 8.14 -0.04
N TYR A 140 28.01 9.34 -0.48
CA TYR A 140 29.25 9.61 -1.19
C TYR A 140 30.22 10.24 -0.18
N THR A 141 31.13 9.45 0.40
CA THR A 141 32.54 9.76 0.68
C THR A 141 33.18 8.68 1.58
N GLY A 142 34.11 7.94 1.02
CA GLY A 142 35.46 7.63 1.53
C GLY A 142 35.64 6.75 2.76
N ARG A 143 36.09 5.56 2.61
CA ARG A 143 37.41 4.99 2.95
C ARG A 143 37.45 3.48 3.19
N LYS A 144 38.40 2.87 2.54
CA LYS A 144 38.99 1.54 2.51
C LYS A 144 39.07 0.71 3.80
N ASN A 145 38.97 -0.63 3.54
CA ASN A 145 39.66 -1.81 4.17
C ASN A 145 38.94 -2.48 5.37
N GLN A 146 38.57 -3.76 5.32
CA GLN A 146 39.34 -5.00 5.26
C GLN A 146 38.44 -6.25 5.23
N GLN A 147 38.86 -7.20 4.45
CA GLN A 147 38.55 -8.64 4.31
C GLN A 147 37.81 -9.36 5.44
N SER A 148 36.75 -10.11 5.07
CA SER A 148 36.60 -11.54 5.42
C SER A 148 35.57 -12.25 4.52
N ARG A 149 35.80 -13.53 4.27
CA ARG A 149 35.42 -14.49 3.26
C ARG A 149 33.93 -14.81 3.04
N PRO A 150 33.57 -15.47 1.92
CA PRO A 150 32.26 -15.39 1.30
C PRO A 150 31.31 -16.49 1.73
N VAL A 151 30.05 -16.15 1.99
CA VAL A 151 28.91 -17.05 1.91
C VAL A 151 28.20 -16.76 0.60
N GLN A 152 28.16 -17.76 -0.28
CA GLN A 152 27.46 -17.72 -1.55
C GLN A 152 25.96 -17.57 -1.29
N THR A 153 25.42 -16.41 -1.58
CA THR A 153 23.99 -16.23 -1.82
C THR A 153 23.83 -15.81 -3.28
N GLN A 154 23.15 -16.63 -4.04
CA GLN A 154 22.87 -16.40 -5.45
C GLN A 154 22.22 -15.04 -5.63
N LYS A 155 22.96 -14.10 -6.22
CA LYS A 155 22.42 -12.84 -6.76
C LYS A 155 21.58 -13.19 -7.98
N GLN A 156 20.27 -13.07 -7.87
CA GLN A 156 19.46 -12.82 -9.05
C GLN A 156 19.87 -11.46 -9.64
N PRO A 157 20.11 -11.35 -10.95
CA PRO A 157 20.55 -10.10 -11.56
C PRO A 157 19.43 -9.04 -11.39
N VAL A 158 19.79 -7.89 -10.85
CA VAL A 158 19.02 -6.65 -11.02
C VAL A 158 19.11 -6.32 -12.50
N VAL A 159 18.17 -6.85 -13.28
CA VAL A 159 18.02 -6.50 -14.69
C VAL A 159 17.71 -5.02 -14.74
N ASP A 160 18.54 -4.27 -15.43
CA ASP A 160 18.37 -2.86 -15.74
C ASP A 160 16.91 -2.59 -16.16
N SER A 161 16.11 -1.99 -15.28
CA SER A 161 14.70 -1.75 -15.53
C SER A 161 14.51 -0.87 -16.79
N PHE A 162 15.50 -0.04 -17.11
CA PHE A 162 15.53 0.81 -18.30
C PHE A 162 15.83 0.02 -19.61
N ALA A 163 16.76 -0.91 -19.57
CA ALA A 163 17.07 -1.74 -20.74
C ALA A 163 15.89 -2.62 -21.13
N SER A 164 15.24 -3.24 -20.14
CA SER A 164 14.03 -4.05 -20.34
C SER A 164 12.86 -3.22 -20.87
N LEU A 165 12.70 -1.97 -20.40
CA LEU A 165 11.63 -1.08 -20.85
C LEU A 165 11.88 -0.60 -22.28
N LYS A 166 13.10 -0.24 -22.65
CA LYS A 166 13.49 0.10 -24.03
C LYS A 166 13.23 -1.06 -24.99
N GLU A 167 13.55 -2.29 -24.58
CA GLU A 167 13.29 -3.49 -25.39
C GLU A 167 11.80 -3.73 -25.59
N LYS A 168 10.99 -3.61 -24.56
CA LYS A 168 9.50 -3.71 -24.63
C LYS A 168 8.91 -2.67 -25.58
N ILE A 169 9.36 -1.42 -25.51
CA ILE A 169 8.89 -0.35 -26.40
C ILE A 169 9.24 -0.66 -27.86
N ASN A 170 10.47 -1.12 -28.10
CA ASN A 170 10.94 -1.42 -29.46
C ASN A 170 10.27 -2.67 -30.08
N SER A 171 9.96 -3.67 -29.28
CA SER A 171 9.31 -4.91 -29.73
C SER A 171 7.79 -4.79 -29.89
N THR A 172 7.17 -3.74 -29.36
CA THR A 172 5.73 -3.54 -29.43
C THR A 172 5.29 -3.07 -30.81
N ASN A 173 4.31 -3.77 -31.42
CA ASN A 173 3.74 -3.46 -32.72
C ASN A 173 2.30 -2.90 -32.64
N ASP A 174 1.79 -2.64 -31.45
CA ASP A 174 0.43 -2.14 -31.21
C ASP A 174 0.45 -0.84 -30.39
N VAL A 175 -0.34 0.16 -30.85
CA VAL A 175 -0.43 1.49 -30.23
C VAL A 175 -1.09 1.41 -28.85
N ALA A 176 -2.09 0.54 -28.66
CA ALA A 176 -2.78 0.40 -27.38
C ALA A 176 -1.83 -0.15 -26.31
N THR A 177 -0.99 -1.13 -26.67
CA THR A 177 0.06 -1.68 -25.80
C THR A 177 1.10 -0.63 -25.43
N LEU A 178 1.48 0.28 -26.35
CA LEU A 178 2.40 1.39 -26.02
C LEU A 178 1.77 2.38 -25.03
N VAL A 179 0.45 2.61 -25.11
CA VAL A 179 -0.26 3.46 -24.15
C VAL A 179 -0.27 2.79 -22.76
N SER A 180 -0.51 1.48 -22.69
CA SER A 180 -0.43 0.74 -21.41
C SER A 180 0.97 0.81 -20.81
N ILE A 181 2.03 0.61 -21.61
CA ILE A 181 3.42 0.74 -21.18
C ILE A 181 3.70 2.15 -20.62
N TYR A 182 3.14 3.19 -21.23
CA TYR A 182 3.27 4.56 -20.71
C TYR A 182 2.57 4.73 -19.38
N LEU A 183 1.32 4.29 -19.25
CA LEU A 183 0.52 4.41 -18.03
C LEU A 183 1.15 3.63 -16.84
N ASP A 184 1.63 2.42 -17.12
CA ASP A 184 2.27 1.57 -16.10
C ASP A 184 3.64 2.09 -15.64
N ASN A 185 4.28 2.98 -16.44
CA ASN A 185 5.63 3.47 -16.17
C ASN A 185 5.71 5.00 -16.19
N THR A 186 4.64 5.73 -15.94
CA THR A 186 4.52 7.20 -16.09
C THR A 186 5.65 7.94 -15.35
N GLN A 187 5.97 7.56 -14.12
CA GLN A 187 7.03 8.22 -13.34
C GLN A 187 8.43 7.98 -13.91
N LEU A 188 8.72 6.77 -14.41
CA LEU A 188 9.97 6.44 -15.08
C LEU A 188 10.12 7.21 -16.40
N MET A 189 9.01 7.41 -17.12
CA MET A 189 8.96 8.18 -18.36
C MET A 189 9.16 9.67 -18.12
N GLU A 190 8.60 10.22 -17.04
CA GLU A 190 8.78 11.63 -16.67
C GLU A 190 10.19 11.93 -16.15
N ALA A 191 10.77 10.99 -15.40
CA ALA A 191 12.14 11.09 -14.92
C ALA A 191 13.20 10.87 -16.01
N ASN A 192 12.83 10.31 -17.18
CA ASN A 192 13.76 9.93 -18.24
C ASN A 192 13.28 10.37 -19.62
N PRO A 193 13.66 11.59 -20.07
CA PRO A 193 13.23 12.16 -21.36
C PRO A 193 13.56 11.28 -22.58
N GLU A 194 14.65 10.49 -22.53
CA GLU A 194 15.03 9.57 -23.61
C GLU A 194 13.99 8.46 -23.83
N ILE A 195 13.51 7.83 -22.77
CA ILE A 195 12.52 6.74 -22.87
C ILE A 195 11.18 7.30 -23.34
N LYS A 196 10.79 8.48 -22.86
CA LYS A 196 9.58 9.18 -23.31
C LYS A 196 9.64 9.52 -24.80
N SER A 197 10.80 9.96 -25.28
CA SER A 197 11.04 10.24 -26.71
C SER A 197 11.00 8.96 -27.54
N LEU A 198 11.61 7.87 -27.08
CA LEU A 198 11.60 6.56 -27.73
C LEU A 198 10.17 6.04 -27.92
N LEU A 199 9.35 6.08 -26.87
CA LEU A 199 7.94 5.67 -26.92
C LEU A 199 7.13 6.54 -27.87
N THR A 200 7.34 7.86 -27.84
CA THR A 200 6.65 8.81 -28.73
C THR A 200 6.98 8.55 -30.19
N ASN A 201 8.27 8.29 -30.50
CA ASN A 201 8.72 7.99 -31.85
C ASN A 201 8.18 6.64 -32.35
N ARG A 202 8.16 5.60 -31.48
CA ARG A 202 7.57 4.31 -31.83
C ARG A 202 6.07 4.42 -32.10
N LYS A 203 5.34 5.18 -31.26
CA LYS A 203 3.91 5.44 -31.49
C LYS A 203 3.64 6.10 -32.82
N LYS A 204 4.41 7.14 -33.19
CA LYS A 204 4.28 7.81 -34.50
C LYS A 204 4.55 6.85 -35.66
N ALA A 205 5.61 6.03 -35.55
CA ALA A 205 5.95 5.06 -36.59
C ALA A 205 4.83 4.02 -36.82
N LEU A 206 4.20 3.53 -35.75
CA LEU A 206 3.06 2.59 -35.85
C LEU A 206 1.80 3.26 -36.40
N GLN A 207 1.56 4.54 -36.12
CA GLN A 207 0.43 5.27 -36.66
C GLN A 207 0.58 5.54 -38.18
N THR A 208 1.80 5.78 -38.65
CA THR A 208 2.06 5.95 -40.10
C THR A 208 1.96 4.62 -40.84
N LEU A 209 2.32 3.50 -40.23
CA LEU A 209 2.19 2.16 -40.84
C LEU A 209 0.72 1.71 -40.95
N ASN A 210 -0.16 2.15 -40.05
CA ASN A 210 -1.59 1.82 -40.07
C ASN A 210 -2.43 2.78 -40.96
N ALA A 211 -1.82 3.82 -41.48
CA ALA A 211 -2.48 4.81 -42.36
C ALA A 211 -2.13 4.64 -43.87
N ALA A 212 -1.26 3.68 -44.17
CA ALA A 212 -0.85 3.30 -45.54
C ALA A 212 -1.45 1.97 -45.96
#